data_442f5e29caeb9dd4c662611b2857b992
#
_entry.id   442f5e29caeb9dd4c662611b2857b992
#
_cell.length_a   1.000
_cell.length_b   1.000
_cell.length_c   1.000
_cell.angle_alpha   90.00
_cell.angle_beta   90.00
_cell.angle_gamma   90.00
#
_symmetry.space_group_name_H-M   'P 1'
#
loop_
_entity.id
_entity.type
_entity.pdbx_description
1 polymer ?
#
loop_
_entity_poly.entity_id
_entity_poly.type
_entity_poly.pdbx_seq_one_letter_code
_entity_poly.pdbx_strand_id
1 'polypeptide(L)'
;MKNKKALIVIIVLLIILAVCGGAFAYVYFATDLLKSNSQMFSKYGTMLDMELYNFFYDENIKTYYTNKSANNYENTGVLRVKSGGNTDINTDLNLTFKGATDVDNDNFEQEITINYSDSEKFAFKLVKNNQMIALGSDEVANKYVGIKNENLDELSNKLGIDEEMKVPNDIKLDKSSITVQNIKSLVTKYIGKLAGQLSESNFTKNNNTSYTLTIEKDNLKNIMIYCLNEAKNDSEIIKMLGMSDDISTYQDNIDQEIDDLNEQDFSNTSIKITLTSTENGVEADVEVNTDEDNVGFSVILERGKNITIKQKGFFDTADVLTEETTATPNNIEYTISKEKSASKSKYTITSSEENCSLEIGFELDGISDNGATEKVYVSYDANDVQFNVEYNNAITFKDVTVTELNDENSVALNDYSQEELSSLLQQLLAQIITVNSQKIQNANVF
;
A
#
# COMPACT_ATOMS: atom_id res chain seq x y z
N MET A 1 18.73 12.67 6.85
CA MET A 1 17.93 13.76 6.26
C MET A 1 16.82 13.28 5.30
N LYS A 2 16.94 12.14 4.58
CA LYS A 2 15.92 11.65 3.61
C LYS A 2 14.53 11.34 4.23
N ASN A 3 14.47 10.94 5.50
CA ASN A 3 13.19 10.58 6.14
C ASN A 3 12.35 11.78 6.65
N LYS A 4 12.98 12.96 6.83
CA LYS A 4 12.28 14.14 7.39
C LYS A 4 11.22 14.71 6.43
N LYS A 5 11.51 14.75 5.12
CA LYS A 5 10.54 15.23 4.10
C LYS A 5 9.30 14.30 4.03
N ALA A 6 9.51 12.98 4.08
CA ALA A 6 8.42 12.00 4.08
C ALA A 6 7.54 12.09 5.35
N LEU A 7 8.15 12.31 6.51
CA LEU A 7 7.43 12.49 7.78
C LEU A 7 6.57 13.76 7.75
N ILE A 8 7.12 14.88 7.25
CA ILE A 8 6.36 16.14 7.07
C ILE A 8 5.17 15.91 6.13
N VAL A 9 5.35 15.21 5.01
CA VAL A 9 4.26 14.89 4.07
C VAL A 9 3.20 14.00 4.72
N ILE A 10 3.60 13.00 5.49
CA ILE A 10 2.66 12.13 6.23
C ILE A 10 1.90 12.92 7.29
N ILE A 11 2.58 13.78 8.06
CA ILE A 11 1.96 14.63 9.06
C ILE A 11 1.02 15.64 8.39
N VAL A 12 1.40 16.24 7.28
CA VAL A 12 0.55 17.14 6.49
C VAL A 12 -0.68 16.41 5.96
N LEU A 13 -0.53 15.20 5.43
CA LEU A 13 -1.64 14.35 5.01
C LEU A 13 -2.55 13.98 6.19
N LEU A 14 -1.98 13.66 7.35
CA LEU A 14 -2.73 13.39 8.57
C LEU A 14 -3.42 14.67 9.08
N ILE A 15 -2.79 15.83 9.01
CA ILE A 15 -3.43 17.13 9.37
C ILE A 15 -4.56 17.44 8.39
N ILE A 16 -4.40 17.19 7.09
CA ILE A 16 -5.45 17.41 6.09
C ILE A 16 -6.64 16.48 6.34
N LEU A 17 -6.36 15.20 6.45
CA LEU A 17 -7.37 14.21 6.85
C LEU A 17 -7.96 14.61 8.20
N ALA A 18 -7.15 15.13 9.11
CA ALA A 18 -7.51 15.52 10.44
C ALA A 18 -8.39 16.77 10.47
N VAL A 19 -8.08 17.79 9.80
CA VAL A 19 -8.88 19.03 9.77
C VAL A 19 -10.19 18.80 8.99
N CYS A 20 -10.23 17.84 8.09
CA CYS A 20 -11.40 17.52 7.29
C CYS A 20 -12.49 16.70 8.00
N GLY A 21 -12.24 15.93 9.04
CA GLY A 21 -13.19 14.92 9.56
C GLY A 21 -13.86 15.12 10.93
N GLY A 22 -13.50 16.09 11.74
CA GLY A 22 -13.70 15.91 13.20
C GLY A 22 -14.73 16.67 14.01
N ALA A 23 -15.34 17.73 13.60
CA ALA A 23 -16.15 18.57 14.54
C ALA A 23 -17.69 18.52 14.32
N PHE A 24 -18.36 17.47 13.93
CA PHE A 24 -19.35 17.53 12.89
C PHE A 24 -20.81 17.23 13.13
N ALA A 25 -21.20 16.61 14.17
CA ALA A 25 -22.63 16.40 14.39
C ALA A 25 -23.38 17.67 14.81
N TYR A 26 -22.69 18.63 15.40
CA TYR A 26 -23.31 19.81 15.97
C TYR A 26 -23.39 21.01 15.02
N VAL A 27 -22.42 21.17 14.11
CA VAL A 27 -22.31 22.37 13.26
C VAL A 27 -23.16 22.28 11.99
N TYR A 28 -23.53 21.08 11.57
CA TYR A 28 -24.28 20.87 10.33
C TYR A 28 -25.69 21.48 10.32
N PHE A 29 -26.32 21.63 11.48
CA PHE A 29 -27.70 22.12 11.62
C PHE A 29 -27.85 23.65 11.87
N ALA A 30 -26.75 24.39 12.07
CA ALA A 30 -26.81 25.84 12.22
C ALA A 30 -26.72 26.53 10.86
N THR A 31 -27.43 27.66 10.71
CA THR A 31 -27.36 28.48 9.49
C THR A 31 -25.95 29.07 9.33
N ASP A 32 -25.42 29.14 8.10
CA ASP A 32 -24.06 29.61 7.81
C ASP A 32 -23.78 31.07 8.25
N LEU A 33 -24.83 31.84 8.45
CA LEU A 33 -24.76 33.27 8.83
C LEU A 33 -24.16 33.52 10.23
N LEU A 34 -24.20 32.52 11.11
CA LEU A 34 -23.74 32.62 12.49
C LEU A 34 -22.48 31.82 12.78
N LYS A 35 -21.89 31.19 11.75
CA LYS A 35 -20.70 30.36 11.91
C LYS A 35 -19.41 31.17 11.87
N SER A 36 -18.49 30.85 12.76
CA SER A 36 -17.13 31.40 12.73
C SER A 36 -16.34 30.86 11.51
N ASN A 37 -15.17 31.44 11.23
CA ASN A 37 -14.31 31.00 10.13
C ASN A 37 -13.83 29.53 10.35
N SER A 38 -13.48 29.15 11.57
CA SER A 38 -13.12 27.80 11.94
C SER A 38 -14.28 26.84 11.72
N GLN A 39 -15.49 27.20 12.06
CA GLN A 39 -16.68 26.39 11.84
C GLN A 39 -17.01 26.20 10.36
N MET A 40 -16.83 27.25 9.55
CA MET A 40 -17.04 27.16 8.10
C MET A 40 -15.93 26.32 7.41
N PHE A 41 -14.67 26.52 7.81
CA PHE A 41 -13.57 25.69 7.35
C PHE A 41 -13.84 24.23 7.67
N SER A 42 -14.21 23.95 8.90
CA SER A 42 -14.57 22.62 9.36
C SER A 42 -15.74 22.03 8.58
N LYS A 43 -16.79 22.80 8.26
CA LYS A 43 -17.91 22.34 7.42
C LYS A 43 -17.42 21.85 6.05
N TYR A 44 -16.54 22.61 5.39
CA TYR A 44 -16.01 22.21 4.09
C TYR A 44 -15.09 21.00 4.19
N GLY A 45 -14.32 20.92 5.26
CA GLY A 45 -13.53 19.73 5.56
C GLY A 45 -14.38 18.46 5.68
N THR A 46 -15.55 18.55 6.34
CA THR A 46 -16.48 17.41 6.41
C THR A 46 -17.05 17.04 5.06
N MET A 47 -17.37 18.02 4.25
CA MET A 47 -17.86 17.76 2.90
C MET A 47 -16.78 17.00 2.10
N LEU A 48 -15.52 17.43 2.21
CA LEU A 48 -14.38 16.76 1.60
C LEU A 48 -14.25 15.31 2.09
N ASP A 49 -14.26 15.09 3.42
CA ASP A 49 -14.15 13.75 4.02
C ASP A 49 -15.32 12.83 3.61
N MET A 50 -16.55 13.36 3.62
CA MET A 50 -17.71 12.57 3.17
C MET A 50 -17.62 12.18 1.70
N GLU A 51 -17.17 13.09 0.82
CA GLU A 51 -17.01 12.79 -0.60
C GLU A 51 -15.86 11.79 -0.84
N LEU A 52 -14.72 11.94 -0.13
CA LEU A 52 -13.62 10.97 -0.16
C LEU A 52 -14.09 9.59 0.33
N TYR A 53 -14.78 9.56 1.47
CA TYR A 53 -15.33 8.32 2.00
C TYR A 53 -16.29 7.65 0.99
N ASN A 54 -17.25 8.41 0.44
CA ASN A 54 -18.20 7.89 -0.54
C ASN A 54 -17.50 7.43 -1.83
N PHE A 55 -16.42 8.08 -2.20
CA PHE A 55 -15.63 7.70 -3.36
C PHE A 55 -14.91 6.38 -3.13
N PHE A 56 -14.17 6.24 -2.01
CA PHE A 56 -13.38 5.04 -1.72
C PHE A 56 -14.19 3.91 -1.08
N TYR A 57 -15.32 4.22 -0.43
CA TYR A 57 -16.16 3.16 0.12
C TYR A 57 -16.84 2.38 -1.00
N ASP A 58 -16.61 1.07 -1.00
CA ASP A 58 -17.19 0.16 -1.97
C ASP A 58 -17.68 -1.11 -1.30
N GLU A 59 -19.01 -1.26 -1.22
CA GLU A 59 -19.64 -2.43 -0.63
C GLU A 59 -19.29 -3.72 -1.37
N ASN A 60 -19.11 -3.67 -2.70
CA ASN A 60 -18.73 -4.83 -3.49
C ASN A 60 -17.33 -5.33 -3.06
N ILE A 61 -16.36 -4.39 -2.95
CA ILE A 61 -15.00 -4.71 -2.50
C ILE A 61 -15.02 -5.29 -1.10
N LYS A 62 -15.74 -4.62 -0.17
CA LYS A 62 -15.87 -5.08 1.20
C LYS A 62 -16.49 -6.47 1.28
N THR A 63 -17.59 -6.70 0.60
CA THR A 63 -18.30 -7.99 0.58
C THR A 63 -17.40 -9.08 0.01
N TYR A 64 -16.74 -8.80 -1.12
CA TYR A 64 -15.82 -9.75 -1.75
C TYR A 64 -14.67 -10.16 -0.81
N TYR A 65 -13.95 -9.21 -0.22
CA TYR A 65 -12.84 -9.55 0.68
C TYR A 65 -13.32 -10.18 1.99
N THR A 66 -14.51 -9.84 2.48
CA THR A 66 -15.13 -10.53 3.62
C THR A 66 -15.38 -11.99 3.27
N ASN A 67 -15.96 -12.27 2.10
CA ASN A 67 -16.21 -13.63 1.63
C ASN A 67 -14.89 -14.38 1.39
N LYS A 68 -13.90 -13.76 0.75
CA LYS A 68 -12.58 -14.36 0.49
C LYS A 68 -11.85 -14.76 1.78
N SER A 69 -12.03 -13.98 2.85
CA SER A 69 -11.43 -14.28 4.16
C SER A 69 -12.21 -15.30 5.00
N ALA A 70 -13.41 -15.68 4.58
CA ALA A 70 -14.30 -16.57 5.32
C ALA A 70 -14.57 -17.90 4.61
N ASN A 71 -14.24 -18.05 3.34
CA ASN A 71 -14.52 -19.24 2.56
C ASN A 71 -13.26 -19.82 1.93
N ASN A 72 -13.22 -21.12 1.79
CA ASN A 72 -12.23 -21.83 1.01
C ASN A 72 -12.37 -21.45 -0.47
N TYR A 73 -11.25 -21.43 -1.21
CA TYR A 73 -11.31 -21.06 -2.62
C TYR A 73 -10.18 -21.67 -3.44
N GLU A 74 -10.47 -21.83 -4.72
CA GLU A 74 -9.45 -22.00 -5.77
C GLU A 74 -9.15 -20.67 -6.44
N ASN A 75 -7.93 -20.53 -6.93
CA ASN A 75 -7.55 -19.41 -7.77
C ASN A 75 -6.82 -19.87 -9.04
N THR A 76 -7.02 -19.11 -10.12
CA THR A 76 -6.26 -19.24 -11.35
C THR A 76 -5.89 -17.85 -11.85
N GLY A 77 -4.60 -17.60 -11.96
CA GLY A 77 -4.11 -16.26 -12.28
C GLY A 77 -3.02 -16.25 -13.35
N VAL A 78 -2.80 -15.08 -13.92
CA VAL A 78 -1.72 -14.81 -14.87
C VAL A 78 -1.09 -13.48 -14.50
N LEU A 79 0.23 -13.46 -14.36
CA LEU A 79 1.04 -12.24 -14.28
C LEU A 79 1.83 -12.09 -15.57
N ARG A 80 1.65 -10.97 -16.25
CA ARG A 80 2.43 -10.58 -17.41
C ARG A 80 3.23 -9.34 -17.10
N VAL A 81 4.51 -9.38 -17.41
CA VAL A 81 5.40 -8.22 -17.32
C VAL A 81 6.03 -8.01 -18.68
N LYS A 82 5.78 -6.85 -19.27
CA LYS A 82 6.36 -6.47 -20.55
C LYS A 82 7.14 -5.18 -20.38
N SER A 83 8.36 -5.17 -20.83
CA SER A 83 9.14 -3.95 -21.02
C SER A 83 9.60 -3.85 -22.46
N GLY A 84 9.67 -2.66 -22.99
CA GLY A 84 10.08 -2.39 -24.36
C GLY A 84 10.44 -0.93 -24.54
N GLY A 85 10.78 -0.55 -25.77
CA GLY A 85 11.22 0.79 -26.15
C GLY A 85 12.62 0.74 -26.78
N ASN A 86 13.33 1.86 -26.78
CA ASN A 86 14.70 1.97 -27.28
C ASN A 86 15.76 1.45 -26.29
N THR A 87 15.34 0.70 -25.26
CA THR A 87 16.26 0.09 -24.29
C THR A 87 16.71 -1.28 -24.77
N ASP A 88 17.93 -1.67 -24.44
CA ASP A 88 18.48 -3.01 -24.75
C ASP A 88 17.77 -4.15 -23.96
N ILE A 89 16.79 -3.81 -23.12
CA ILE A 89 16.06 -4.76 -22.27
C ILE A 89 14.62 -4.87 -22.77
N ASN A 90 14.36 -5.86 -23.61
CA ASN A 90 13.01 -6.29 -23.95
C ASN A 90 12.66 -7.52 -23.08
N THR A 91 11.73 -7.37 -22.16
CA THR A 91 11.27 -8.46 -21.28
C THR A 91 9.81 -8.78 -21.60
N ASP A 92 9.51 -10.06 -21.83
CA ASP A 92 8.13 -10.58 -21.87
C ASP A 92 8.07 -11.78 -20.89
N LEU A 93 7.77 -11.50 -19.62
CA LEU A 93 7.62 -12.52 -18.61
C LEU A 93 6.14 -12.88 -18.46
N ASN A 94 5.83 -14.16 -18.56
CA ASN A 94 4.49 -14.69 -18.38
C ASN A 94 4.51 -15.78 -17.29
N LEU A 95 3.88 -15.49 -16.15
CA LEU A 95 3.69 -16.44 -15.06
C LEU A 95 2.22 -16.83 -14.98
N THR A 96 1.94 -18.11 -14.84
CA THR A 96 0.59 -18.59 -14.53
C THR A 96 0.56 -19.14 -13.11
N PHE A 97 -0.56 -18.92 -12.43
CA PHE A 97 -0.80 -19.31 -11.05
C PHE A 97 -2.03 -20.20 -10.99
N LYS A 98 -1.94 -21.28 -10.25
CA LYS A 98 -3.09 -22.14 -9.95
C LYS A 98 -2.97 -22.62 -8.52
N GLY A 99 -3.98 -22.37 -7.69
CA GLY A 99 -3.88 -22.73 -6.29
C GLY A 99 -5.22 -22.98 -5.63
N ALA A 100 -5.12 -23.40 -4.38
CA ALA A 100 -6.22 -23.63 -3.47
C ALA A 100 -5.86 -23.13 -2.08
N THR A 101 -6.83 -22.52 -1.39
CA THR A 101 -6.69 -22.02 -0.02
C THR A 101 -7.81 -22.60 0.83
N ASP A 102 -7.43 -23.36 1.83
CA ASP A 102 -8.31 -23.87 2.89
C ASP A 102 -8.20 -22.90 4.08
N VAL A 103 -9.12 -21.94 4.14
CA VAL A 103 -9.16 -20.89 5.15
C VAL A 103 -9.47 -21.47 6.55
N ASP A 104 -10.25 -22.55 6.59
CA ASP A 104 -10.68 -23.17 7.85
C ASP A 104 -9.50 -23.82 8.58
N ASN A 105 -8.60 -24.45 7.82
CA ASN A 105 -7.44 -25.17 8.34
C ASN A 105 -6.11 -24.41 8.19
N ASP A 106 -6.14 -23.18 7.67
CA ASP A 106 -4.93 -22.37 7.40
C ASP A 106 -3.92 -23.07 6.51
N ASN A 107 -4.40 -23.80 5.50
CA ASN A 107 -3.58 -24.49 4.53
C ASN A 107 -3.70 -23.82 3.15
N PHE A 108 -2.63 -23.81 2.39
CA PHE A 108 -2.71 -23.43 0.99
C PHE A 108 -1.73 -24.20 0.10
N GLU A 109 -2.06 -24.26 -1.17
CA GLU A 109 -1.10 -24.62 -2.22
C GLU A 109 -1.19 -23.63 -3.38
N GLN A 110 -0.04 -23.35 -3.98
CA GLN A 110 0.06 -22.47 -5.14
C GLN A 110 1.09 -23.02 -6.12
N GLU A 111 0.62 -23.49 -7.26
CA GLU A 111 1.48 -23.80 -8.40
C GLU A 111 1.78 -22.52 -9.17
N ILE A 112 3.05 -22.27 -9.44
CA ILE A 112 3.55 -21.15 -10.22
C ILE A 112 4.30 -21.72 -11.41
N THR A 113 3.87 -21.33 -12.61
CA THR A 113 4.49 -21.77 -13.86
C THR A 113 5.10 -20.60 -14.58
N ILE A 114 6.40 -20.66 -14.85
CA ILE A 114 7.13 -19.73 -15.70
C ILE A 114 6.95 -20.22 -17.14
N ASN A 115 6.39 -19.40 -18.01
CA ASN A 115 6.20 -19.74 -19.41
C ASN A 115 7.29 -19.05 -20.24
N TYR A 116 8.28 -19.80 -20.70
CA TYR A 116 9.35 -19.31 -21.60
C TYR A 116 8.87 -19.24 -23.05
N SER A 117 7.97 -20.16 -23.43
CA SER A 117 7.26 -20.20 -24.71
C SER A 117 5.98 -21.01 -24.56
N ASP A 118 5.21 -21.20 -25.63
CA ASP A 118 4.02 -22.04 -25.61
C ASP A 118 4.31 -23.49 -25.22
N SER A 119 5.50 -24.00 -25.57
CA SER A 119 5.94 -25.40 -25.35
C SER A 119 6.86 -25.57 -24.15
N GLU A 120 7.62 -24.54 -23.76
CA GLU A 120 8.62 -24.62 -22.70
C GLU A 120 8.15 -23.90 -21.46
N LYS A 121 7.99 -24.67 -20.38
CA LYS A 121 7.46 -24.20 -19.09
C LYS A 121 8.26 -24.80 -17.95
N PHE A 122 8.38 -24.06 -16.86
CA PHE A 122 8.93 -24.55 -15.61
C PHE A 122 7.93 -24.29 -14.48
N ALA A 123 7.53 -25.35 -13.79
CA ALA A 123 6.54 -25.24 -12.71
C ALA A 123 7.14 -25.59 -11.36
N PHE A 124 6.76 -24.84 -10.36
CA PHE A 124 7.00 -25.18 -8.95
C PHE A 124 5.75 -24.95 -8.13
N LYS A 125 5.60 -25.71 -7.06
CA LYS A 125 4.44 -25.66 -6.19
C LYS A 125 4.90 -25.29 -4.77
N LEU A 126 4.29 -24.22 -4.23
CA LEU A 126 4.41 -23.83 -2.83
C LEU A 126 3.23 -24.42 -2.07
N VAL A 127 3.49 -25.13 -0.99
CA VAL A 127 2.48 -25.73 -0.12
C VAL A 127 2.73 -25.28 1.31
N LYS A 128 1.70 -24.87 2.01
CA LYS A 128 1.74 -24.60 3.44
C LYS A 128 0.66 -25.42 4.15
N ASN A 129 1.02 -26.01 5.25
CA ASN A 129 0.11 -26.55 6.25
C ASN A 129 0.47 -25.99 7.64
N ASN A 130 -0.23 -26.44 8.69
CA ASN A 130 -0.02 -25.98 10.06
C ASN A 130 1.39 -26.24 10.62
N GLN A 131 2.18 -27.09 9.99
CA GLN A 131 3.50 -27.52 10.49
C GLN A 131 4.66 -27.01 9.65
N MET A 132 4.46 -26.85 8.36
CA MET A 132 5.54 -26.61 7.42
C MET A 132 5.08 -25.78 6.22
N ILE A 133 5.98 -24.95 5.70
CA ILE A 133 5.92 -24.38 4.36
C ILE A 133 6.98 -25.05 3.49
N ALA A 134 6.61 -25.51 2.31
CA ALA A 134 7.49 -26.28 1.45
C ALA A 134 7.32 -25.92 -0.02
N LEU A 135 8.43 -26.01 -0.76
CA LEU A 135 8.50 -25.80 -2.20
C LEU A 135 8.84 -27.13 -2.89
N GLY A 136 8.17 -27.43 -3.97
CA GLY A 136 8.44 -28.62 -4.79
C GLY A 136 8.40 -28.31 -6.28
N SER A 137 9.10 -29.11 -7.06
CA SER A 137 9.01 -29.13 -8.52
C SER A 137 9.35 -30.52 -9.00
N ASP A 138 8.46 -31.14 -9.77
CA ASP A 138 8.68 -32.49 -10.33
C ASP A 138 9.90 -32.56 -11.26
N GLU A 139 10.36 -31.43 -11.78
CA GLU A 139 11.54 -31.33 -12.65
C GLU A 139 12.84 -31.18 -11.86
N VAL A 140 12.79 -30.83 -10.57
CA VAL A 140 13.97 -30.54 -9.73
C VAL A 140 14.16 -31.63 -8.66
N ALA A 141 13.08 -31.99 -7.97
CA ALA A 141 13.15 -32.97 -6.88
C ALA A 141 11.84 -33.75 -6.74
N ASN A 142 11.96 -35.01 -6.33
CA ASN A 142 10.80 -35.89 -6.12
C ASN A 142 10.03 -35.60 -4.82
N LYS A 143 10.55 -34.73 -3.99
CA LYS A 143 9.93 -34.33 -2.70
C LYS A 143 9.88 -32.81 -2.56
N TYR A 144 8.89 -32.36 -1.82
CA TYR A 144 8.86 -30.99 -1.34
C TYR A 144 9.99 -30.75 -0.36
N VAL A 145 10.65 -29.60 -0.46
CA VAL A 145 11.68 -29.15 0.46
C VAL A 145 11.12 -27.97 1.24
N GLY A 146 11.08 -28.07 2.55
CA GLY A 146 10.38 -27.11 3.37
C GLY A 146 11.03 -26.77 4.70
N ILE A 147 10.41 -25.85 5.40
CA ILE A 147 10.81 -25.35 6.70
C ILE A 147 9.64 -25.58 7.66
N LYS A 148 9.92 -26.29 8.78
CA LYS A 148 8.96 -26.45 9.86
C LYS A 148 8.89 -25.17 10.72
N ASN A 149 7.73 -24.94 11.34
CA ASN A 149 7.51 -23.81 12.26
C ASN A 149 8.19 -23.98 13.63
N GLU A 150 9.00 -25.03 13.82
CA GLU A 150 9.73 -25.33 15.04
C GLU A 150 11.24 -25.20 14.85
N ASN A 151 11.96 -24.84 15.90
CA ASN A 151 13.43 -24.76 15.89
C ASN A 151 14.00 -23.81 14.81
N LEU A 152 13.33 -22.71 14.54
CA LEU A 152 13.73 -21.75 13.49
C LEU A 152 15.06 -21.06 13.80
N ASP A 153 15.35 -20.79 15.10
CA ASP A 153 16.63 -20.20 15.53
C ASP A 153 17.81 -21.13 15.22
N GLU A 154 17.63 -22.44 15.42
CA GLU A 154 18.66 -23.42 15.07
C GLU A 154 18.87 -23.49 13.56
N LEU A 155 17.81 -23.44 12.78
CA LEU A 155 17.89 -23.40 11.32
C LEU A 155 18.56 -22.13 10.83
N SER A 156 18.22 -20.97 11.42
CA SER A 156 18.83 -19.67 11.13
C SER A 156 20.35 -19.73 11.33
N ASN A 157 20.78 -20.25 12.49
CA ASN A 157 22.20 -20.45 12.79
C ASN A 157 22.90 -21.39 11.81
N LYS A 158 22.27 -22.49 11.41
CA LYS A 158 22.81 -23.45 10.41
C LYS A 158 22.96 -22.80 9.02
N LEU A 159 22.06 -21.86 8.67
CA LEU A 159 22.10 -21.12 7.41
C LEU A 159 23.01 -19.90 7.44
N GLY A 160 23.52 -19.50 8.60
CA GLY A 160 24.33 -18.31 8.77
C GLY A 160 23.52 -17.01 8.59
N ILE A 161 22.23 -17.04 8.95
CA ILE A 161 21.33 -15.89 8.90
C ILE A 161 21.33 -15.26 10.29
N ASP A 162 21.80 -14.03 10.39
CA ASP A 162 21.89 -13.30 11.68
C ASP A 162 20.53 -12.75 12.17
N GLU A 163 19.50 -12.76 11.32
CA GLU A 163 18.15 -12.30 11.65
C GLU A 163 17.25 -13.45 12.12
N GLU A 164 16.34 -13.16 13.04
CA GLU A 164 15.33 -14.11 13.52
C GLU A 164 14.44 -14.56 12.35
N MET A 165 14.49 -15.86 12.02
CA MET A 165 13.67 -16.42 10.94
C MET A 165 12.24 -16.64 11.46
N LYS A 166 11.27 -16.04 10.80
CA LYS A 166 9.84 -16.20 11.10
C LYS A 166 9.14 -16.84 9.90
N VAL A 167 8.50 -17.99 10.12
CA VAL A 167 7.56 -18.54 9.14
C VAL A 167 6.19 -17.95 9.46
N PRO A 168 5.47 -17.39 8.50
CA PRO A 168 4.13 -16.86 8.74
C PRO A 168 3.22 -17.97 9.30
N ASN A 169 2.85 -17.85 10.56
CA ASN A 169 1.95 -18.81 11.22
C ASN A 169 0.50 -18.65 10.77
N ASP A 170 0.16 -17.49 10.22
CA ASP A 170 -1.22 -17.13 9.88
C ASP A 170 -1.26 -16.48 8.51
N ILE A 171 -1.82 -17.18 7.51
CA ILE A 171 -2.16 -16.59 6.21
C ILE A 171 -3.47 -15.82 6.31
N LYS A 172 -4.23 -16.00 7.39
CA LYS A 172 -5.40 -15.20 7.65
C LYS A 172 -4.95 -13.75 7.65
N LEU A 173 -5.31 -13.03 6.59
CA LEU A 173 -5.27 -11.58 6.61
C LEU A 173 -5.86 -11.18 7.95
N ASP A 174 -5.01 -10.67 8.86
CA ASP A 174 -5.45 -10.27 10.19
C ASP A 174 -6.63 -9.31 10.00
N LYS A 175 -7.84 -9.82 10.21
CA LYS A 175 -9.09 -9.06 10.05
C LYS A 175 -9.11 -7.82 10.93
N SER A 176 -8.14 -7.71 11.84
CA SER A 176 -8.09 -6.66 12.86
C SER A 176 -7.29 -5.44 12.46
N SER A 177 -6.35 -5.53 11.49
CA SER A 177 -5.31 -4.52 11.45
C SER A 177 -5.68 -3.25 10.70
N ILE A 178 -6.27 -3.29 9.53
CA ILE A 178 -6.53 -2.04 8.79
C ILE A 178 -7.90 -2.11 8.10
N THR A 179 -8.95 -1.77 8.83
CA THR A 179 -10.24 -1.50 8.19
C THR A 179 -10.39 -0.01 7.93
N VAL A 180 -11.11 0.38 6.87
CA VAL A 180 -11.49 1.78 6.62
C VAL A 180 -12.14 2.41 7.86
N GLN A 181 -12.86 1.60 8.66
CA GLN A 181 -13.48 2.05 9.90
C GLN A 181 -12.44 2.37 10.98
N ASN A 182 -11.36 1.59 11.09
CA ASN A 182 -10.29 1.85 12.07
C ASN A 182 -9.52 3.13 11.68
N ILE A 183 -9.19 3.29 10.40
CA ILE A 183 -8.59 4.52 9.88
C ILE A 183 -9.50 5.72 10.18
N LYS A 184 -10.79 5.62 9.90
CA LYS A 184 -11.77 6.68 10.18
C LYS A 184 -11.84 7.01 11.67
N SER A 185 -11.84 6.01 12.55
CA SER A 185 -11.83 6.20 14.01
C SER A 185 -10.58 6.95 14.46
N LEU A 186 -9.40 6.52 14.01
CA LEU A 186 -8.12 7.18 14.31
C LEU A 186 -8.10 8.61 13.79
N VAL A 187 -8.46 8.81 12.54
CA VAL A 187 -8.57 10.13 11.92
C VAL A 187 -9.47 11.01 12.75
N THR A 188 -10.69 10.60 13.08
CA THR A 188 -11.63 11.37 13.89
C THR A 188 -11.08 11.70 15.28
N LYS A 189 -10.40 10.74 15.94
CA LYS A 189 -9.77 10.91 17.27
C LYS A 189 -8.69 12.00 17.23
N TYR A 190 -7.78 11.95 16.26
CA TYR A 190 -6.68 12.90 16.16
C TYR A 190 -7.13 14.29 15.71
N ILE A 191 -8.14 14.36 14.90
CA ILE A 191 -8.81 15.61 14.48
C ILE A 191 -9.35 16.39 15.66
N GLY A 192 -10.11 15.75 16.52
CA GLY A 192 -10.66 16.41 17.70
C GLY A 192 -9.56 16.98 18.61
N LYS A 193 -8.44 16.26 18.73
CA LYS A 193 -7.28 16.68 19.51
C LYS A 193 -6.54 17.85 18.86
N LEU A 194 -6.35 17.82 17.54
CA LEU A 194 -5.71 18.89 16.78
C LEU A 194 -6.55 20.17 16.78
N ALA A 195 -7.86 20.06 16.60
CA ALA A 195 -8.76 21.20 16.65
C ALA A 195 -8.65 21.96 17.97
N GLY A 196 -8.35 21.27 19.09
CA GLY A 196 -8.10 21.88 20.39
C GLY A 196 -6.79 22.69 20.49
N GLN A 197 -5.84 22.51 19.55
CA GLN A 197 -4.58 23.25 19.48
C GLN A 197 -4.66 24.50 18.59
N LEU A 198 -5.78 24.68 17.86
CA LEU A 198 -5.98 25.78 16.93
C LEU A 198 -6.90 26.83 17.54
N SER A 199 -6.61 28.11 17.24
CA SER A 199 -7.42 29.25 17.62
C SER A 199 -8.17 29.82 16.43
N GLU A 200 -9.22 30.63 16.65
CA GLU A 200 -9.96 31.29 15.57
C GLU A 200 -9.07 32.18 14.68
N SER A 201 -7.97 32.72 15.22
CA SER A 201 -6.99 33.49 14.46
C SER A 201 -6.22 32.71 13.41
N ASN A 202 -6.19 31.38 13.50
CA ASN A 202 -5.60 30.52 12.47
C ASN A 202 -6.48 30.44 11.21
N PHE A 203 -7.76 30.86 11.29
CA PHE A 203 -8.71 30.70 10.22
C PHE A 203 -9.06 32.02 9.57
N THR A 204 -8.93 32.12 8.24
CA THR A 204 -9.23 33.29 7.45
C THR A 204 -10.34 33.01 6.45
N LYS A 205 -11.31 33.89 6.34
CA LYS A 205 -12.30 33.86 5.27
C LYS A 205 -11.74 34.55 4.03
N ASN A 206 -11.55 33.85 2.93
CA ASN A 206 -11.09 34.43 1.67
C ASN A 206 -12.27 35.04 0.89
N ASN A 207 -13.39 34.32 0.85
CA ASN A 207 -14.64 34.72 0.24
C ASN A 207 -15.82 33.91 0.83
N ASN A 208 -17.00 33.98 0.23
CA ASN A 208 -18.19 33.29 0.76
C ASN A 208 -18.14 31.75 0.66
N THR A 209 -17.26 31.21 -0.17
CA THR A 209 -17.12 29.77 -0.42
C THR A 209 -15.72 29.25 -0.13
N SER A 210 -14.80 30.07 0.37
CA SER A 210 -13.39 29.68 0.58
C SER A 210 -12.86 30.18 1.92
N TYR A 211 -12.22 29.28 2.66
CA TYR A 211 -11.61 29.53 3.96
C TYR A 211 -10.23 28.88 4.04
N THR A 212 -9.28 29.57 4.68
CA THR A 212 -7.90 29.11 4.85
C THR A 212 -7.58 28.91 6.32
N LEU A 213 -7.00 27.75 6.65
CA LEU A 213 -6.27 27.49 7.87
C LEU A 213 -4.79 27.79 7.63
N THR A 214 -4.16 28.58 8.49
CA THR A 214 -2.72 28.84 8.49
C THR A 214 -2.11 28.40 9.81
N ILE A 215 -1.07 27.57 9.74
CA ILE A 215 -0.27 27.11 10.89
C ILE A 215 1.17 27.50 10.63
N GLU A 216 1.77 28.27 11.52
CA GLU A 216 3.09 28.87 11.32
C GLU A 216 4.02 28.58 12.50
N LYS A 217 5.34 28.50 12.23
CA LYS A 217 6.43 28.55 13.21
C LYS A 217 6.24 27.56 14.39
N ASP A 218 6.40 28.10 15.58
CA ASP A 218 6.34 27.34 16.84
C ASP A 218 5.00 26.63 17.04
N ASN A 219 3.91 27.17 16.51
CA ASN A 219 2.61 26.52 16.57
C ASN A 219 2.60 25.22 15.76
N LEU A 220 3.22 25.22 14.58
CA LEU A 220 3.39 24.01 13.76
C LEU A 220 4.24 22.97 14.52
N LYS A 221 5.40 23.38 15.05
CA LYS A 221 6.28 22.51 15.84
C LYS A 221 5.53 21.90 17.03
N ASN A 222 4.81 22.73 17.80
CA ASN A 222 4.06 22.26 18.97
C ASN A 222 2.96 21.26 18.59
N ILE A 223 2.25 21.48 17.48
CA ILE A 223 1.24 20.55 16.97
C ILE A 223 1.87 19.22 16.57
N MET A 224 3.01 19.23 15.88
CA MET A 224 3.72 18.01 15.49
C MET A 224 4.15 17.20 16.71
N ILE A 225 4.79 17.84 17.69
CA ILE A 225 5.21 17.20 18.95
C ILE A 225 4.01 16.65 19.72
N TYR A 226 2.90 17.42 19.76
CA TYR A 226 1.68 16.97 20.41
C TYR A 226 1.13 15.70 19.74
N CYS A 227 1.08 15.65 18.41
CA CYS A 227 0.62 14.47 17.68
C CYS A 227 1.49 13.25 17.94
N LEU A 228 2.82 13.40 17.94
CA LEU A 228 3.76 12.32 18.23
C LEU A 228 3.58 11.79 19.65
N ASN A 229 3.46 12.67 20.65
CA ASN A 229 3.22 12.28 22.03
C ASN A 229 1.90 11.50 22.20
N GLU A 230 0.85 11.89 21.49
CA GLU A 230 -0.42 11.17 21.51
C GLU A 230 -0.30 9.81 20.80
N ALA A 231 0.39 9.74 19.67
CA ALA A 231 0.61 8.51 18.91
C ALA A 231 1.49 7.50 19.67
N LYS A 232 2.48 7.98 20.44
CA LYS A 232 3.43 7.17 21.20
C LYS A 232 2.77 6.10 22.06
N ASN A 233 1.62 6.41 22.67
CA ASN A 233 0.90 5.52 23.60
C ASN A 233 -0.45 5.04 23.03
N ASP A 234 -0.72 5.28 21.75
CA ASP A 234 -1.97 4.88 21.14
C ASP A 234 -1.94 3.42 20.71
N SER A 235 -2.62 2.57 21.49
CA SER A 235 -2.68 1.12 21.23
C SER A 235 -3.29 0.76 19.86
N GLU A 236 -4.17 1.62 19.30
CA GLU A 236 -4.75 1.39 17.98
C GLU A 236 -3.71 1.63 16.89
N ILE A 237 -2.89 2.70 17.01
CA ILE A 237 -1.78 2.95 16.08
C ILE A 237 -0.72 1.87 16.20
N ILE A 238 -0.29 1.52 17.43
CA ILE A 238 0.72 0.49 17.68
C ILE A 238 0.30 -0.84 17.04
N LYS A 239 -0.95 -1.24 17.24
CA LYS A 239 -1.50 -2.46 16.64
C LYS A 239 -1.58 -2.37 15.11
N MET A 240 -2.02 -1.23 14.58
CA MET A 240 -2.14 -1.01 13.13
C MET A 240 -0.79 -1.05 12.41
N LEU A 241 0.28 -0.59 13.09
CA LEU A 241 1.65 -0.65 12.57
C LEU A 241 2.33 -2.01 12.78
N GLY A 242 1.65 -2.97 13.42
CA GLY A 242 2.23 -4.28 13.72
C GLY A 242 3.31 -4.26 14.80
N MET A 243 3.39 -3.18 15.60
CA MET A 243 4.44 -2.96 16.61
C MET A 243 4.03 -3.43 18.01
N SER A 244 3.01 -4.28 18.12
CA SER A 244 2.49 -4.75 19.42
C SER A 244 3.51 -5.57 20.21
N ASP A 245 4.44 -6.24 19.52
CA ASP A 245 5.46 -7.08 20.15
C ASP A 245 6.77 -6.31 20.42
N ASP A 246 6.90 -5.09 19.88
CA ASP A 246 8.10 -4.23 20.02
C ASP A 246 7.73 -2.78 20.33
N ILE A 247 6.90 -2.61 21.36
CA ILE A 247 6.39 -1.29 21.79
C ILE A 247 7.52 -0.38 22.24
N SER A 248 8.57 -0.92 22.88
CA SER A 248 9.69 -0.10 23.35
C SER A 248 10.45 0.55 22.20
N THR A 249 10.80 -0.20 21.16
CA THR A 249 11.47 0.34 19.97
C THR A 249 10.60 1.38 19.26
N TYR A 250 9.28 1.14 19.16
CA TYR A 250 8.36 2.14 18.61
C TYR A 250 8.37 3.43 19.43
N GLN A 251 8.31 3.34 20.76
CA GLN A 251 8.31 4.51 21.66
C GLN A 251 9.63 5.26 21.61
N ASP A 252 10.75 4.55 21.58
CA ASP A 252 12.10 5.15 21.47
C ASP A 252 12.27 5.89 20.14
N ASN A 253 11.78 5.34 19.04
CA ASN A 253 11.77 6.01 17.73
C ASN A 253 10.94 7.30 17.75
N ILE A 254 9.76 7.29 18.39
CA ILE A 254 8.95 8.49 18.55
C ILE A 254 9.67 9.55 19.41
N ASP A 255 10.34 9.15 20.50
CA ASP A 255 11.11 10.07 21.33
C ASP A 255 12.25 10.71 20.54
N GLN A 256 12.96 9.93 19.74
CA GLN A 256 14.01 10.45 18.87
C GLN A 256 13.47 11.47 17.85
N GLU A 257 12.32 11.21 17.24
CA GLU A 257 11.68 12.17 16.31
C GLU A 257 11.25 13.45 17.03
N ILE A 258 10.79 13.38 18.27
CA ILE A 258 10.46 14.55 19.10
C ILE A 258 11.71 15.37 19.42
N ASP A 259 12.82 14.71 19.76
CA ASP A 259 14.09 15.38 20.02
C ASP A 259 14.63 16.08 18.76
N ASP A 260 14.59 15.40 17.61
CA ASP A 260 14.93 15.95 16.31
C ASP A 260 14.10 17.19 15.95
N LEU A 261 12.77 17.14 16.19
CA LEU A 261 11.88 18.29 15.98
C LEU A 261 12.20 19.44 16.93
N ASN A 262 12.62 19.16 18.17
CA ASN A 262 13.00 20.18 19.13
C ASN A 262 14.26 20.95 18.71
N GLU A 263 15.18 20.29 18.02
CA GLU A 263 16.41 20.89 17.49
C GLU A 263 16.20 21.66 16.16
N GLN A 264 15.09 21.36 15.44
CA GLN A 264 14.83 21.97 14.14
C GLN A 264 14.29 23.41 14.27
N ASP A 265 14.77 24.31 13.40
CA ASP A 265 14.26 25.67 13.24
C ASP A 265 13.01 25.68 12.34
N PHE A 266 11.94 26.26 12.83
CA PHE A 266 10.67 26.43 12.12
C PHE A 266 10.34 27.90 11.81
N SER A 267 11.31 28.82 11.97
CA SER A 267 11.06 30.27 11.89
C SER A 267 10.41 30.73 10.59
N ASN A 268 10.69 30.03 9.47
CA ASN A 268 10.15 30.32 8.14
C ASN A 268 9.26 29.20 7.59
N THR A 269 8.86 28.28 8.46
CA THR A 269 7.99 27.17 8.06
C THR A 269 6.52 27.51 8.29
N SER A 270 5.66 27.27 7.28
CA SER A 270 4.22 27.41 7.41
C SER A 270 3.47 26.37 6.58
N ILE A 271 2.28 26.00 7.06
CA ILE A 271 1.33 25.19 6.31
C ILE A 271 0.06 26.01 6.13
N LYS A 272 -0.42 26.09 4.89
CA LYS A 272 -1.71 26.69 4.55
C LYS A 272 -2.59 25.66 3.90
N ILE A 273 -3.82 25.52 4.40
CA ILE A 273 -4.84 24.66 3.84
C ILE A 273 -6.02 25.54 3.48
N THR A 274 -6.35 25.60 2.19
CA THR A 274 -7.51 26.35 1.71
C THR A 274 -8.58 25.39 1.24
N LEU A 275 -9.76 25.47 1.83
CA LEU A 275 -10.92 24.69 1.43
C LEU A 275 -11.90 25.60 0.67
N THR A 276 -12.28 25.17 -0.52
CA THR A 276 -13.22 25.91 -1.38
C THR A 276 -14.37 24.99 -1.79
N SER A 277 -15.59 25.40 -1.44
CA SER A 277 -16.81 24.76 -1.92
C SER A 277 -17.13 25.25 -3.33
N THR A 278 -17.25 24.32 -4.28
CA THR A 278 -17.63 24.59 -5.66
C THR A 278 -19.03 24.05 -5.95
N GLU A 279 -19.61 24.38 -7.12
CA GLU A 279 -20.89 23.80 -7.53
C GLU A 279 -20.84 22.29 -7.68
N ASN A 280 -19.67 21.74 -8.01
CA ASN A 280 -19.48 20.31 -8.31
C ASN A 280 -18.82 19.53 -7.16
N GLY A 281 -18.44 20.17 -6.06
CA GLY A 281 -17.76 19.47 -4.96
C GLY A 281 -16.96 20.36 -4.05
N VAL A 282 -15.81 19.87 -3.59
CA VAL A 282 -14.89 20.58 -2.72
C VAL A 282 -13.48 20.50 -3.29
N GLU A 283 -12.77 21.61 -3.25
CA GLU A 283 -11.36 21.73 -3.56
C GLU A 283 -10.58 22.02 -2.27
N ALA A 284 -9.48 21.29 -2.08
CA ALA A 284 -8.53 21.50 -1.00
C ALA A 284 -7.16 21.85 -1.60
N ASP A 285 -6.68 23.05 -1.35
CA ASP A 285 -5.32 23.46 -1.68
C ASP A 285 -4.46 23.42 -0.42
N VAL A 286 -3.30 22.78 -0.52
CA VAL A 286 -2.31 22.69 0.54
C VAL A 286 -1.01 23.29 0.06
N GLU A 287 -0.46 24.20 0.83
CA GLU A 287 0.84 24.83 0.60
C GLU A 287 1.72 24.62 1.84
N VAL A 288 2.91 24.10 1.63
CA VAL A 288 3.96 23.98 2.65
C VAL A 288 5.11 24.87 2.22
N ASN A 289 5.39 25.89 3.00
CA ASN A 289 6.51 26.79 2.76
C ASN A 289 7.60 26.50 3.80
N THR A 290 8.83 26.38 3.34
CA THR A 290 10.03 26.22 4.16
C THR A 290 11.09 27.22 3.70
N ASP A 291 12.25 27.29 4.38
CA ASP A 291 13.36 28.13 3.96
C ASP A 291 13.93 27.75 2.59
N GLU A 292 13.82 26.47 2.24
CA GLU A 292 14.46 25.92 1.05
C GLU A 292 13.49 25.78 -0.12
N ASP A 293 12.21 25.43 0.15
CA ASP A 293 11.25 25.04 -0.88
C ASP A 293 9.81 25.47 -0.54
N ASN A 294 9.05 25.77 -1.59
CA ASN A 294 7.60 25.91 -1.54
C ASN A 294 6.97 24.75 -2.28
N VAL A 295 6.31 23.88 -1.54
CA VAL A 295 5.64 22.70 -2.09
C VAL A 295 4.14 22.83 -1.87
N GLY A 296 3.35 22.53 -2.88
CA GLY A 296 1.90 22.52 -2.75
C GLY A 296 1.24 21.41 -3.53
N PHE A 297 0.02 21.09 -3.15
CA PHE A 297 -0.85 20.24 -3.94
C PHE A 297 -2.31 20.67 -3.77
N SER A 298 -3.09 20.47 -4.82
CA SER A 298 -4.52 20.62 -4.80
C SER A 298 -5.19 19.27 -4.90
N VAL A 299 -6.24 19.07 -4.11
CA VAL A 299 -7.14 17.91 -4.25
C VAL A 299 -8.51 18.45 -4.66
N ILE A 300 -8.95 18.11 -5.85
CA ILE A 300 -10.24 18.50 -6.40
C ILE A 300 -11.14 17.28 -6.41
N LEU A 301 -12.22 17.35 -5.65
CA LEU A 301 -13.24 16.30 -5.61
C LEU A 301 -14.45 16.72 -6.43
N GLU A 302 -14.66 16.01 -7.52
CA GLU A 302 -15.90 16.11 -8.30
C GLU A 302 -16.87 15.04 -7.82
N ARG A 303 -18.00 15.49 -7.26
CA ARG A 303 -19.03 14.64 -6.66
C ARG A 303 -19.44 13.49 -7.58
N GLY A 304 -19.17 12.25 -7.13
CA GLY A 304 -19.55 11.02 -7.81
C GLY A 304 -18.80 10.72 -9.13
N LYS A 305 -17.68 11.42 -9.41
CA LYS A 305 -16.91 11.22 -10.64
C LYS A 305 -15.45 10.86 -10.36
N ASN A 306 -14.61 11.88 -10.14
CA ASN A 306 -13.17 11.72 -10.08
C ASN A 306 -12.59 12.49 -8.89
N ILE A 307 -11.41 12.08 -8.46
CA ILE A 307 -10.53 12.86 -7.61
C ILE A 307 -9.34 13.28 -8.47
N THR A 308 -9.10 14.57 -8.59
CA THR A 308 -7.92 15.10 -9.27
C THR A 308 -6.96 15.65 -8.23
N ILE A 309 -5.71 15.20 -8.26
CA ILE A 309 -4.62 15.69 -7.41
C ILE A 309 -3.63 16.40 -8.30
N LYS A 310 -3.42 17.70 -8.06
CA LYS A 310 -2.44 18.51 -8.78
C LYS A 310 -1.28 18.84 -7.85
N GLN A 311 -0.09 18.44 -8.23
CA GLN A 311 1.13 18.84 -7.53
C GLN A 311 1.56 20.21 -8.04
N LYS A 312 1.90 21.10 -7.09
CA LYS A 312 2.43 22.45 -7.36
C LYS A 312 3.82 22.54 -6.69
N GLY A 313 4.88 22.80 -7.47
CA GLY A 313 6.25 22.97 -6.94
C GLY A 313 7.08 21.68 -6.87
N PHE A 314 8.25 21.78 -6.27
CA PHE A 314 9.23 20.71 -6.25
C PHE A 314 8.94 19.67 -5.17
N PHE A 315 8.69 18.42 -5.56
CA PHE A 315 9.21 17.27 -4.85
C PHE A 315 10.44 16.80 -5.64
N ASP A 316 11.62 17.00 -5.10
CA ASP A 316 12.82 16.43 -5.69
C ASP A 316 12.81 14.91 -5.49
N THR A 317 12.17 14.21 -6.43
CA THR A 317 12.20 12.74 -6.48
C THR A 317 13.56 12.24 -7.00
N ALA A 318 14.41 13.12 -7.56
CA ALA A 318 15.73 12.77 -8.07
C ALA A 318 16.71 12.38 -6.96
N ASP A 319 16.56 12.90 -5.73
CA ASP A 319 17.33 12.49 -4.57
C ASP A 319 17.14 11.02 -4.15
N VAL A 320 16.17 10.33 -4.73
CA VAL A 320 15.93 8.90 -4.44
C VAL A 320 16.70 7.98 -5.38
N LEU A 321 17.04 8.41 -6.58
CA LEU A 321 17.62 7.52 -7.60
C LEU A 321 18.89 8.00 -8.31
N THR A 322 19.23 9.29 -8.38
CA THR A 322 20.49 9.78 -9.02
C THR A 322 20.96 11.11 -8.47
N GLU A 323 22.30 11.31 -8.41
CA GLU A 323 22.95 12.49 -7.82
C GLU A 323 22.99 13.74 -8.70
N GLU A 324 22.45 13.74 -9.92
CA GLU A 324 22.52 14.90 -10.82
C GLU A 324 21.28 15.03 -11.71
N THR A 325 20.34 15.89 -11.32
CA THR A 325 19.48 16.58 -12.32
C THR A 325 18.95 17.89 -11.76
N THR A 326 19.15 18.96 -12.50
CA THR A 326 18.47 20.26 -12.33
C THR A 326 17.00 20.06 -12.67
N ALA A 327 16.17 19.81 -11.66
CA ALA A 327 14.75 19.59 -11.83
C ALA A 327 14.03 20.90 -12.18
N THR A 328 13.32 20.92 -13.29
CA THR A 328 12.30 21.94 -13.58
C THR A 328 11.03 21.62 -12.78
N PRO A 329 10.31 22.64 -12.27
CA PRO A 329 9.05 22.41 -11.53
C PRO A 329 8.02 21.79 -12.46
N ASN A 330 7.70 20.54 -12.27
CA ASN A 330 6.67 19.86 -13.03
C ASN A 330 5.34 19.95 -12.28
N ASN A 331 4.33 20.50 -12.93
CA ASN A 331 2.95 20.41 -12.45
C ASN A 331 2.41 19.03 -12.87
N ILE A 332 2.49 18.06 -11.94
CA ILE A 332 1.97 16.72 -12.19
C ILE A 332 0.50 16.67 -11.77
N GLU A 333 -0.33 16.16 -12.68
CA GLU A 333 -1.75 15.94 -12.39
C GLU A 333 -2.04 14.44 -12.37
N TYR A 334 -2.62 13.99 -11.26
CA TYR A 334 -3.12 12.62 -11.10
C TYR A 334 -4.65 12.66 -11.04
N THR A 335 -5.28 11.80 -11.81
CA THR A 335 -6.73 11.60 -11.76
C THR A 335 -7.04 10.21 -11.24
N ILE A 336 -7.83 10.11 -10.17
CA ILE A 336 -8.36 8.86 -9.65
C ILE A 336 -9.81 8.77 -10.10
N SER A 337 -10.15 7.78 -10.91
CA SER A 337 -11.50 7.52 -11.39
C SER A 337 -12.06 6.24 -10.76
N LYS A 338 -13.40 6.19 -10.63
CA LYS A 338 -14.12 5.03 -10.15
C LYS A 338 -15.24 4.68 -11.11
N GLU A 339 -15.28 3.40 -11.51
CA GLU A 339 -16.43 2.81 -12.21
C GLU A 339 -17.05 1.74 -11.32
N LYS A 340 -18.37 1.78 -11.16
CA LYS A 340 -19.10 0.82 -10.33
C LYS A 340 -20.39 0.35 -10.99
N SER A 341 -20.63 -0.96 -10.89
CA SER A 341 -21.93 -1.60 -11.22
C SER A 341 -22.28 -2.64 -10.15
N ALA A 342 -23.35 -3.40 -10.33
CA ALA A 342 -23.77 -4.42 -9.36
C ALA A 342 -22.71 -5.54 -9.16
N SER A 343 -21.94 -5.88 -10.19
CA SER A 343 -20.96 -6.98 -10.15
C SER A 343 -19.53 -6.53 -10.47
N LYS A 344 -19.29 -5.21 -10.53
CA LYS A 344 -17.98 -4.66 -10.93
C LYS A 344 -17.64 -3.44 -10.10
N SER A 345 -16.38 -3.37 -9.68
CA SER A 345 -15.76 -2.18 -9.11
C SER A 345 -14.39 -1.99 -9.72
N LYS A 346 -14.14 -0.82 -10.32
CA LYS A 346 -12.86 -0.47 -10.93
C LYS A 346 -12.40 0.89 -10.43
N TYR A 347 -11.13 0.96 -10.04
CA TYR A 347 -10.43 2.19 -9.71
C TYR A 347 -9.24 2.33 -10.64
N THR A 348 -9.04 3.53 -11.17
CA THR A 348 -7.92 3.82 -12.07
C THR A 348 -7.26 5.11 -11.61
N ILE A 349 -5.94 5.09 -11.45
CA ILE A 349 -5.11 6.27 -11.24
C ILE A 349 -4.38 6.54 -12.55
N THR A 350 -4.57 7.71 -13.10
CA THR A 350 -3.86 8.15 -14.31
C THR A 350 -3.05 9.39 -14.01
N SER A 351 -1.87 9.48 -14.59
CA SER A 351 -1.07 10.70 -14.66
C SER A 351 -0.65 10.91 -16.10
N SER A 352 -0.71 12.14 -16.56
CA SER A 352 -0.21 12.52 -17.87
C SER A 352 0.65 13.75 -17.76
N GLU A 353 1.89 13.64 -18.20
CA GLU A 353 2.82 14.74 -18.45
C GLU A 353 3.15 14.80 -19.94
N GLU A 354 3.78 15.89 -20.38
CA GLU A 354 4.31 15.99 -21.72
C GLU A 354 5.36 14.90 -21.94
N ASN A 355 5.02 13.85 -22.71
CA ASN A 355 5.84 12.65 -23.01
C ASN A 355 5.95 11.59 -21.90
N CYS A 356 5.08 11.62 -20.89
CA CYS A 356 5.00 10.55 -19.88
C CYS A 356 3.55 10.25 -19.53
N SER A 357 3.18 8.99 -19.48
CA SER A 357 1.88 8.55 -18.97
C SER A 357 2.04 7.39 -18.00
N LEU A 358 1.30 7.45 -16.89
CA LEU A 358 1.17 6.38 -15.92
C LEU A 358 -0.30 6.04 -15.74
N GLU A 359 -0.62 4.77 -15.82
CA GLU A 359 -1.92 4.24 -15.44
C GLU A 359 -1.75 3.09 -14.44
N ILE A 360 -2.40 3.18 -13.30
CA ILE A 360 -2.48 2.11 -12.29
C ILE A 360 -3.94 1.78 -12.11
N GLY A 361 -4.31 0.52 -12.28
CA GLY A 361 -5.69 0.09 -12.15
C GLY A 361 -5.87 -1.10 -11.21
N PHE A 362 -6.98 -1.06 -10.49
CA PHE A 362 -7.52 -2.18 -9.73
C PHE A 362 -8.97 -2.42 -10.16
N GLU A 363 -9.30 -3.67 -10.48
CA GLU A 363 -10.64 -4.05 -10.93
C GLU A 363 -11.07 -5.35 -10.26
N LEU A 364 -12.29 -5.36 -9.74
CA LEU A 364 -13.04 -6.56 -9.40
C LEU A 364 -14.19 -6.71 -10.38
N ASP A 365 -14.28 -7.83 -11.06
CA ASP A 365 -15.36 -8.14 -12.03
C ASP A 365 -16.02 -9.50 -11.76
N GLY A 366 -17.28 -9.63 -12.11
CA GLY A 366 -18.05 -10.85 -11.88
C GLY A 366 -18.31 -11.15 -10.40
N ILE A 367 -18.35 -10.13 -9.55
CA ILE A 367 -18.54 -10.29 -8.10
C ILE A 367 -19.86 -11.00 -7.82
N SER A 368 -19.76 -12.12 -7.11
CA SER A 368 -20.89 -12.98 -6.72
C SER A 368 -20.56 -13.76 -5.45
N ASP A 369 -21.55 -14.51 -4.93
CA ASP A 369 -21.35 -15.43 -3.81
C ASP A 369 -20.38 -16.59 -4.16
N ASN A 370 -20.12 -16.81 -5.45
CA ASN A 370 -19.24 -17.89 -5.93
C ASN A 370 -17.80 -17.42 -6.22
N GLY A 371 -17.50 -16.13 -6.14
CA GLY A 371 -16.19 -15.58 -6.39
C GLY A 371 -16.20 -14.30 -7.22
N ALA A 372 -15.03 -13.95 -7.77
CA ALA A 372 -14.81 -12.80 -8.66
C ALA A 372 -13.48 -12.96 -9.43
N THR A 373 -13.26 -12.07 -10.38
CA THR A 373 -11.96 -11.87 -11.02
C THR A 373 -11.33 -10.59 -10.49
N GLU A 374 -10.13 -10.71 -9.94
CA GLU A 374 -9.27 -9.60 -9.53
C GLU A 374 -8.34 -9.26 -10.70
N LYS A 375 -8.23 -7.97 -11.03
CA LYS A 375 -7.25 -7.47 -11.98
C LYS A 375 -6.50 -6.28 -11.37
N VAL A 376 -5.17 -6.35 -11.42
CA VAL A 376 -4.28 -5.23 -11.06
C VAL A 376 -3.36 -4.99 -12.26
N TYR A 377 -3.20 -3.74 -12.64
CA TYR A 377 -2.29 -3.42 -13.72
C TYR A 377 -1.59 -2.10 -13.51
N VAL A 378 -0.38 -2.01 -14.05
CA VAL A 378 0.43 -0.80 -14.13
C VAL A 378 0.88 -0.67 -15.58
N SER A 379 0.62 0.47 -16.20
CA SER A 379 1.11 0.84 -17.53
C SER A 379 1.87 2.15 -17.43
N TYR A 380 3.11 2.14 -17.87
CA TYR A 380 3.98 3.32 -17.91
C TYR A 380 4.54 3.46 -19.31
N ASP A 381 4.42 4.64 -19.86
CA ASP A 381 4.96 5.01 -21.17
C ASP A 381 5.62 6.39 -21.07
N ALA A 382 6.93 6.44 -21.21
CA ALA A 382 7.69 7.68 -21.14
C ALA A 382 8.85 7.67 -22.13
N ASN A 383 8.89 8.66 -23.02
CA ASN A 383 9.91 8.83 -24.05
C ASN A 383 10.12 7.53 -24.86
N ASP A 384 11.16 6.77 -24.54
CA ASP A 384 11.53 5.54 -25.22
C ASP A 384 11.41 4.29 -24.34
N VAL A 385 10.77 4.41 -23.17
CA VAL A 385 10.59 3.32 -22.20
C VAL A 385 9.12 2.98 -22.05
N GLN A 386 8.78 1.73 -22.33
CA GLN A 386 7.45 1.19 -22.07
C GLN A 386 7.54 0.06 -21.03
N PHE A 387 6.67 0.13 -20.02
CA PHE A 387 6.58 -0.89 -18.99
C PHE A 387 5.12 -1.22 -18.70
N ASN A 388 4.79 -2.51 -18.74
CA ASN A 388 3.43 -2.99 -18.50
C ASN A 388 3.47 -4.19 -17.56
N VAL A 389 2.73 -4.11 -16.47
CA VAL A 389 2.47 -5.23 -15.57
C VAL A 389 0.98 -5.45 -15.51
N GLU A 390 0.54 -6.69 -15.73
CA GLU A 390 -0.86 -7.07 -15.61
C GLU A 390 -0.96 -8.37 -14.80
N TYR A 391 -1.69 -8.32 -13.70
CA TYR A 391 -2.08 -9.47 -12.91
C TYR A 391 -3.59 -9.67 -12.99
N ASN A 392 -4.00 -10.84 -13.47
CA ASN A 392 -5.40 -11.28 -13.47
C ASN A 392 -5.52 -12.54 -12.63
N ASN A 393 -6.51 -12.61 -11.74
CA ASN A 393 -6.70 -13.74 -10.84
C ASN A 393 -8.20 -14.04 -10.67
N ALA A 394 -8.66 -15.14 -11.21
CA ALA A 394 -10.00 -15.63 -11.00
C ALA A 394 -10.08 -16.43 -9.70
N ILE A 395 -10.96 -16.03 -8.79
CA ILE A 395 -11.24 -16.68 -7.51
C ILE A 395 -12.58 -17.36 -7.58
N THR A 396 -12.64 -18.64 -7.16
CA THR A 396 -13.89 -19.40 -7.04
C THR A 396 -14.03 -19.96 -5.63
N PHE A 397 -15.05 -19.53 -4.90
CA PHE A 397 -15.36 -20.04 -3.56
C PHE A 397 -15.96 -21.43 -3.66
N LYS A 398 -15.32 -22.40 -3.05
CA LYS A 398 -15.76 -23.81 -2.99
C LYS A 398 -14.89 -24.59 -2.01
N ASP A 399 -15.35 -25.79 -1.64
CA ASP A 399 -14.53 -26.74 -0.91
C ASP A 399 -13.28 -27.09 -1.72
N VAL A 400 -12.13 -27.13 -1.05
CA VAL A 400 -10.84 -27.39 -1.65
C VAL A 400 -10.10 -28.51 -0.89
N THR A 401 -9.18 -29.14 -1.59
CA THR A 401 -8.21 -30.05 -1.00
C THR A 401 -6.83 -29.53 -1.29
N VAL A 402 -6.02 -29.36 -0.25
CA VAL A 402 -4.62 -28.94 -0.33
C VAL A 402 -3.73 -30.15 -0.16
N THR A 403 -2.58 -30.16 -0.83
CA THR A 403 -1.59 -31.24 -0.72
C THR A 403 -1.16 -31.39 0.74
N GLU A 404 -1.32 -32.60 1.28
CA GLU A 404 -0.85 -32.93 2.62
C GLU A 404 0.67 -33.21 2.57
N LEU A 405 1.43 -32.45 3.38
CA LEU A 405 2.87 -32.66 3.52
C LEU A 405 3.13 -33.69 4.62
N ASN A 406 3.93 -34.71 4.29
CA ASN A 406 4.30 -35.80 5.19
C ASN A 406 5.72 -36.32 4.88
N ASP A 407 6.26 -37.24 5.67
CA ASP A 407 7.61 -37.78 5.53
C ASP A 407 7.85 -38.55 4.19
N GLU A 408 6.77 -38.99 3.54
CA GLU A 408 6.88 -39.69 2.26
C GLU A 408 7.14 -38.73 1.10
N ASN A 409 6.48 -37.56 1.12
CA ASN A 409 6.50 -36.58 0.02
C ASN A 409 7.25 -35.29 0.33
N SER A 410 7.75 -35.09 1.55
CA SER A 410 8.46 -33.87 1.93
C SER A 410 9.71 -34.14 2.78
N VAL A 411 10.60 -33.18 2.83
CA VAL A 411 11.77 -33.12 3.71
C VAL A 411 11.85 -31.74 4.34
N ALA A 412 12.16 -31.69 5.63
CA ALA A 412 12.28 -30.44 6.36
C ALA A 412 13.76 -30.06 6.51
N LEU A 413 14.11 -28.85 6.16
CA LEU A 413 15.48 -28.31 6.31
C LEU A 413 15.92 -28.28 7.78
N ASN A 414 14.98 -28.15 8.72
CA ASN A 414 15.24 -28.19 10.16
C ASN A 414 15.91 -29.51 10.61
N ASP A 415 15.62 -30.61 9.93
CA ASP A 415 16.07 -31.96 10.33
C ASP A 415 17.51 -32.29 9.88
N TYR A 416 18.14 -31.41 9.07
CA TYR A 416 19.47 -31.62 8.51
C TYR A 416 20.57 -31.00 9.38
N SER A 417 21.73 -31.62 9.38
CA SER A 417 22.98 -30.98 9.85
C SER A 417 23.41 -29.86 8.90
N GLN A 418 24.26 -28.96 9.36
CA GLN A 418 24.77 -27.85 8.53
C GLN A 418 25.46 -28.32 7.24
N GLU A 419 26.23 -29.43 7.30
CA GLU A 419 26.92 -30.01 6.13
C GLU A 419 25.93 -30.59 5.13
N GLU A 420 24.95 -31.35 5.61
CA GLU A 420 23.89 -31.94 4.77
C GLU A 420 23.02 -30.86 4.14
N LEU A 421 22.67 -29.80 4.90
CA LEU A 421 21.91 -28.67 4.42
C LEU A 421 22.63 -27.96 3.28
N SER A 422 23.93 -27.67 3.46
CA SER A 422 24.76 -27.04 2.43
C SER A 422 24.84 -27.91 1.15
N SER A 423 25.00 -29.22 1.31
CA SER A 423 25.03 -30.15 0.18
C SER A 423 23.68 -30.19 -0.55
N LEU A 424 22.58 -30.29 0.18
CA LEU A 424 21.23 -30.34 -0.39
C LEU A 424 20.91 -29.04 -1.17
N LEU A 425 21.20 -27.88 -0.58
CA LEU A 425 20.94 -26.58 -1.22
C LEU A 425 21.77 -26.41 -2.50
N GLN A 426 23.05 -26.84 -2.49
CA GLN A 426 23.89 -26.81 -3.69
C GLN A 426 23.34 -27.72 -4.80
N GLN A 427 22.88 -28.92 -4.45
CA GLN A 427 22.29 -29.85 -5.42
C GLN A 427 21.01 -29.30 -6.04
N LEU A 428 20.10 -28.77 -5.20
CA LEU A 428 18.85 -28.16 -5.66
C LEU A 428 19.12 -26.97 -6.58
N LEU A 429 20.04 -26.08 -6.19
CA LEU A 429 20.41 -24.91 -7.00
C LEU A 429 20.99 -25.34 -8.36
N ALA A 430 21.89 -26.31 -8.37
CA ALA A 430 22.47 -26.84 -9.62
C ALA A 430 21.40 -27.45 -10.55
N GLN A 431 20.43 -28.16 -10.00
CA GLN A 431 19.31 -28.71 -10.75
C GLN A 431 18.40 -27.61 -11.32
N ILE A 432 18.03 -26.62 -10.49
CA ILE A 432 17.21 -25.48 -10.93
C ILE A 432 17.92 -24.76 -12.09
N ILE A 433 19.20 -24.44 -11.96
CA ILE A 433 19.97 -23.77 -13.00
C ILE A 433 19.99 -24.61 -14.28
N THR A 434 20.21 -25.93 -14.16
CA THR A 434 20.26 -26.85 -15.32
C THR A 434 18.93 -26.88 -16.06
N VAL A 435 17.82 -27.09 -15.33
CA VAL A 435 16.48 -27.17 -15.91
C VAL A 435 16.11 -25.83 -16.58
N ASN A 436 16.32 -24.72 -15.89
CA ASN A 436 16.00 -23.40 -16.45
C ASN A 436 16.83 -23.09 -17.70
N SER A 437 18.14 -23.39 -17.69
CA SER A 437 19.01 -23.17 -18.86
C SER A 437 18.54 -23.97 -20.06
N GLN A 438 18.14 -25.23 -19.88
CA GLN A 438 17.59 -26.05 -20.96
C GLN A 438 16.28 -25.48 -21.51
N LYS A 439 15.37 -25.06 -20.63
CA LYS A 439 14.08 -24.45 -21.03
C LYS A 439 14.29 -23.19 -21.85
N ILE A 440 15.18 -22.29 -21.39
CA ILE A 440 15.52 -21.04 -22.08
C ILE A 440 16.12 -21.34 -23.46
N GLN A 441 17.05 -22.30 -23.57
CA GLN A 441 17.64 -22.69 -24.85
C GLN A 441 16.59 -23.25 -25.81
N ASN A 442 15.71 -24.13 -25.33
CA ASN A 442 14.67 -24.74 -26.17
C ASN A 442 13.62 -23.71 -26.62
N ALA A 443 13.36 -22.70 -25.79
CA ALA A 443 12.42 -21.62 -26.12
C ALA A 443 12.95 -20.61 -27.16
N ASN A 444 14.24 -20.69 -27.56
CA ASN A 444 14.91 -19.72 -28.45
C ASN A 444 14.72 -18.27 -27.98
N VAL A 445 14.83 -18.03 -26.67
CA VAL A 445 14.60 -16.71 -26.04
C VAL A 445 15.81 -15.77 -26.21
N PHE A 446 16.85 -16.18 -26.99
CA PHE A 446 18.02 -15.33 -27.32
C PHE A 446 18.25 -15.27 -28.82
#